data_93bae11314855bc30eaa85171d886323
#
_entry.id   93bae11314855bc30eaa85171d886323
#
_cell.length_a   1.000
_cell.length_b   1.000
_cell.length_c   1.000
_cell.angle_alpha   90.00
_cell.angle_beta   90.00
_cell.angle_gamma   90.00
#
_symmetry.space_group_name_H-M   'P 1'
#
loop_
_entity.id
_entity.type
_entity.pdbx_description
1 polymer ?
#
loop_
_entity_poly.entity_id
_entity_poly.type
_entity_poly.pdbx_seq_one_letter_code
_entity_poly.pdbx_strand_id
1 'polypeptide(L)'
;NTNYKDEHWDVIGGLNLQQFRGNHWGYLTYIANQDAEKKFLGSNGQYKYYDSDAHKYDYSAFVKASYRFADYWNAFADLQYRRVEYKTDGINDKFIALKDGSYKNQELNINEKYNFFNPKAGISYNKDGHKAYASVAYSNREPERNNFTDNFNYPFPKEEKLLDVEFGYQYQGDNWHAGANFYYMDYDNQLAQTGQLSDIGEALTTNIKDSYRMGVELTAGWAPLSWLSVEGNAALSKNKIKDFDEYVSNWEDDKKPGVVHYDNSTLSYSPSAILNGFIDIHYAGFSATWHTNFVSRQYITNTEDRDFSLPCYSQSDLSLNYSAKVTKALGIKEVSFGVDINNIFNRHYAASAFTWGNATGYGYTLDNRFKQIAYIPMADTTWMTHLTLKF
;
A
#
# COMPACT_ATOMS: atom_id res chain seq x y z
N ASN A 1 -25.38 10.40 -7.95
CA ASN A 1 -24.72 10.50 -9.26
C ASN A 1 -25.77 10.69 -10.35
N THR A 2 -25.40 11.43 -11.40
CA THR A 2 -26.21 11.64 -12.61
C THR A 2 -25.36 11.28 -13.80
N ASN A 3 -25.96 10.61 -14.78
CA ASN A 3 -25.29 10.24 -16.03
C ASN A 3 -26.10 10.77 -17.22
N TYR A 4 -25.39 11.36 -18.19
CA TYR A 4 -25.90 11.70 -19.51
C TYR A 4 -25.06 10.97 -20.56
N LYS A 5 -25.72 10.30 -21.52
CA LYS A 5 -25.05 9.55 -22.57
C LYS A 5 -25.79 9.72 -23.90
N ASP A 6 -25.02 10.05 -24.94
CA ASP A 6 -25.49 10.04 -26.32
C ASP A 6 -24.46 9.31 -27.23
N GLU A 7 -24.50 9.52 -28.54
CA GLU A 7 -23.59 8.87 -29.51
C GLU A 7 -22.12 9.30 -29.33
N HIS A 8 -21.86 10.51 -28.87
CA HIS A 8 -20.52 11.11 -28.76
C HIS A 8 -20.09 11.35 -27.33
N TRP A 9 -21.02 11.69 -26.45
CA TRP A 9 -20.76 12.08 -25.07
C TRP A 9 -21.17 11.03 -24.06
N ASP A 10 -20.32 10.82 -23.06
CA ASP A 10 -20.66 10.11 -21.82
C ASP A 10 -20.20 10.99 -20.65
N VAL A 11 -21.17 11.60 -19.94
CA VAL A 11 -20.92 12.57 -18.87
C VAL A 11 -21.50 12.04 -17.56
N ILE A 12 -20.67 11.91 -16.55
CA ILE A 12 -21.05 11.48 -15.20
C ILE A 12 -20.69 12.60 -14.23
N GLY A 13 -21.64 13.01 -13.40
CA GLY A 13 -21.40 13.93 -12.29
C GLY A 13 -21.92 13.38 -10.98
N GLY A 14 -21.29 13.74 -9.89
CA GLY A 14 -21.71 13.26 -8.58
C GLY A 14 -21.22 14.12 -7.42
N LEU A 15 -21.91 13.94 -6.30
CA LEU A 15 -21.58 14.50 -5.01
C LEU A 15 -21.36 13.36 -4.02
N ASN A 16 -20.38 13.49 -3.15
CA ASN A 16 -20.15 12.60 -2.02
C ASN A 16 -20.04 13.43 -0.74
N LEU A 17 -20.78 13.04 0.27
CA LEU A 17 -20.79 13.68 1.59
C LEU A 17 -20.62 12.60 2.61
N GLN A 18 -19.52 12.64 3.35
CA GLN A 18 -19.20 11.65 4.38
C GLN A 18 -18.89 12.35 5.70
N GLN A 19 -19.33 11.75 6.78
CA GLN A 19 -18.99 12.13 8.14
C GLN A 19 -18.55 10.90 8.90
N PHE A 20 -17.40 10.99 9.54
CA PHE A 20 -16.91 10.00 10.49
C PHE A 20 -16.76 10.64 11.87
N ARG A 21 -17.17 9.92 12.91
CA ARG A 21 -16.93 10.26 14.30
C ARG A 21 -16.41 9.02 15.01
N GLY A 22 -15.38 9.18 15.82
CA GLY A 22 -14.81 8.10 16.63
C GLY A 22 -14.32 8.63 17.96
N ASN A 23 -14.61 7.91 19.02
CA ASN A 23 -14.01 8.12 20.31
C ASN A 23 -12.98 7.02 20.55
N HIS A 24 -11.77 7.40 20.89
CA HIS A 24 -10.64 6.51 21.16
C HIS A 24 -10.29 6.61 22.64
N TRP A 25 -10.46 5.50 23.36
CA TRP A 25 -10.24 5.47 24.80
C TRP A 25 -9.69 4.12 25.27
N GLY A 26 -9.02 4.13 26.42
CA GLY A 26 -8.53 2.92 27.07
C GLY A 26 -8.54 3.02 28.58
N TYR A 27 -8.76 1.88 29.22
CA TYR A 27 -8.73 1.72 30.66
C TYR A 27 -7.65 0.74 31.07
N LEU A 28 -6.87 1.11 32.11
CA LEU A 28 -6.09 0.17 32.89
C LEU A 28 -7.05 -0.53 33.89
N THR A 29 -7.11 -1.85 33.81
CA THR A 29 -7.96 -2.67 34.67
C THR A 29 -7.16 -3.54 35.64
N TYR A 30 -5.85 -3.55 35.50
CA TYR A 30 -4.92 -4.27 36.35
C TYR A 30 -3.56 -3.59 36.38
N ILE A 31 -2.95 -3.47 37.55
CA ILE A 31 -1.59 -2.98 37.74
C ILE A 31 -0.90 -3.92 38.75
N ALA A 32 0.22 -4.53 38.33
CA ALA A 32 0.94 -5.51 39.14
C ALA A 32 1.53 -4.93 40.46
N ASN A 33 1.89 -3.64 40.44
CA ASN A 33 2.35 -2.95 41.64
C ASN A 33 1.15 -2.54 42.50
N GLN A 34 1.03 -3.10 43.73
CA GLN A 34 -0.09 -2.90 44.61
C GLN A 34 -0.30 -1.43 45.05
N ASP A 35 0.75 -0.67 45.24
CA ASP A 35 0.65 0.76 45.64
C ASP A 35 0.14 1.61 44.48
N ALA A 36 0.62 1.33 43.28
CA ALA A 36 0.12 1.95 42.05
C ALA A 36 -1.31 1.53 41.75
N GLU A 37 -1.67 0.26 41.95
CA GLU A 37 -3.06 -0.25 41.81
C GLU A 37 -4.03 0.53 42.70
N LYS A 38 -3.72 0.65 44.00
CA LYS A 38 -4.54 1.42 44.94
C LYS A 38 -4.65 2.89 44.55
N LYS A 39 -3.56 3.48 44.07
CA LYS A 39 -3.49 4.90 43.67
C LYS A 39 -4.31 5.20 42.41
N PHE A 40 -4.20 4.37 41.38
CA PHE A 40 -4.79 4.64 40.08
C PHE A 40 -6.14 3.94 39.85
N LEU A 41 -6.31 2.69 40.25
CA LEU A 41 -7.58 1.99 40.04
C LEU A 41 -8.61 2.32 41.12
N GLY A 42 -8.18 2.58 42.34
CA GLY A 42 -9.05 2.96 43.45
C GLY A 42 -10.23 1.99 43.67
N SER A 43 -11.37 2.52 44.15
CA SER A 43 -12.58 1.74 44.33
C SER A 43 -13.32 1.34 43.06
N ASN A 44 -13.01 1.98 41.94
CA ASN A 44 -13.67 1.73 40.65
C ASN A 44 -13.04 0.55 39.86
N GLY A 45 -11.88 0.06 40.29
CA GLY A 45 -11.17 -1.03 39.63
C GLY A 45 -10.67 -0.74 38.20
N GLN A 46 -10.70 0.52 37.79
CA GLN A 46 -10.25 0.92 36.45
C GLN A 46 -9.81 2.40 36.41
N TYR A 47 -8.83 2.69 35.55
CA TYR A 47 -8.32 4.04 35.35
C TYR A 47 -8.29 4.35 33.85
N LYS A 48 -9.03 5.37 33.41
CA LYS A 48 -9.02 5.83 32.01
C LYS A 48 -7.71 6.60 31.77
N TYR A 49 -6.79 6.01 31.00
CA TYR A 49 -5.46 6.60 30.80
C TYR A 49 -5.34 7.40 29.51
N TYR A 50 -6.27 7.20 28.56
CA TYR A 50 -6.43 8.08 27.40
C TYR A 50 -7.89 8.19 26.98
N ASP A 51 -8.22 9.31 26.35
CA ASP A 51 -9.55 9.61 25.83
C ASP A 51 -9.45 10.75 24.81
N SER A 52 -9.81 10.47 23.57
CA SER A 52 -9.80 11.47 22.50
C SER A 52 -10.95 11.27 21.53
N ASP A 53 -11.54 12.36 21.09
CA ASP A 53 -12.60 12.38 20.09
C ASP A 53 -12.02 12.78 18.72
N ALA A 54 -12.46 12.10 17.67
CA ALA A 54 -12.10 12.40 16.29
C ALA A 54 -13.34 12.65 15.44
N HIS A 55 -13.28 13.68 14.61
CA HIS A 55 -14.28 14.03 13.62
C HIS A 55 -13.61 14.21 12.26
N LYS A 56 -14.14 13.55 11.23
CA LYS A 56 -13.73 13.78 9.86
C LYS A 56 -14.95 14.06 9.01
N TYR A 57 -14.88 15.13 8.22
CA TYR A 57 -15.84 15.45 7.19
C TYR A 57 -15.14 15.40 5.85
N ASP A 58 -15.78 14.80 4.87
CA ASP A 58 -15.27 14.66 3.52
C ASP A 58 -16.40 15.03 2.53
N TYR A 59 -16.19 16.10 1.81
CA TYR A 59 -17.12 16.63 0.82
C TYR A 59 -16.43 16.62 -0.52
N SER A 60 -17.02 15.97 -1.51
CA SER A 60 -16.49 16.03 -2.87
C SER A 60 -17.58 16.20 -3.92
N ALA A 61 -17.23 16.91 -4.98
CA ALA A 61 -18.01 17.03 -6.20
C ALA A 61 -17.10 16.67 -7.36
N PHE A 62 -17.63 15.93 -8.32
CA PHE A 62 -16.87 15.57 -9.51
C PHE A 62 -17.73 15.62 -10.76
N VAL A 63 -17.06 15.84 -11.88
CA VAL A 63 -17.62 15.68 -13.22
C VAL A 63 -16.57 15.02 -14.10
N LYS A 64 -16.96 13.94 -14.77
CA LYS A 64 -16.17 13.25 -15.79
C LYS A 64 -16.93 13.32 -17.12
N ALA A 65 -16.27 13.79 -18.16
CA ALA A 65 -16.80 13.82 -19.50
C ALA A 65 -15.88 13.03 -20.44
N SER A 66 -16.45 12.13 -21.22
CA SER A 66 -15.78 11.42 -22.30
C SER A 66 -16.43 11.82 -23.63
N TYR A 67 -15.62 12.09 -24.62
CA TYR A 67 -16.06 12.53 -25.94
C TYR A 67 -15.43 11.69 -27.03
N ARG A 68 -16.27 11.01 -27.83
CA ARG A 68 -15.85 10.31 -29.04
C ARG A 68 -15.83 11.31 -30.20
N PHE A 69 -14.64 11.79 -30.53
CA PHE A 69 -14.49 12.81 -31.59
C PHE A 69 -14.18 12.23 -32.98
N ALA A 70 -13.88 10.90 -33.04
CA ALA A 70 -13.73 10.13 -34.26
C ALA A 70 -14.04 8.65 -33.99
N ASP A 71 -14.22 7.84 -35.04
CA ASP A 71 -14.65 6.45 -34.94
C ASP A 71 -13.86 5.61 -33.94
N TYR A 72 -12.56 5.86 -33.81
CA TYR A 72 -11.63 5.08 -33.01
C TYR A 72 -10.98 5.85 -31.87
N TRP A 73 -11.33 7.15 -31.73
CA TRP A 73 -10.68 8.05 -30.79
C TRP A 73 -11.66 8.56 -29.76
N ASN A 74 -11.24 8.53 -28.52
CA ASN A 74 -11.96 9.09 -27.40
C ASN A 74 -11.05 9.96 -26.55
N ALA A 75 -11.51 11.14 -26.15
CA ALA A 75 -10.86 11.98 -25.15
C ALA A 75 -11.71 12.04 -23.88
N PHE A 76 -11.08 12.18 -22.74
CA PHE A 76 -11.81 12.40 -21.49
C PHE A 76 -11.17 13.49 -20.65
N ALA A 77 -12.00 14.14 -19.85
CA ALA A 77 -11.57 15.00 -18.76
C ALA A 77 -12.37 14.66 -17.50
N ASP A 78 -11.70 14.61 -16.36
CA ASP A 78 -12.29 14.38 -15.05
C ASP A 78 -11.81 15.50 -14.11
N LEU A 79 -12.75 16.16 -13.47
CA LEU A 79 -12.48 17.24 -12.53
C LEU A 79 -13.13 16.90 -11.20
N GLN A 80 -12.34 16.84 -10.14
CA GLN A 80 -12.84 16.65 -8.79
C GLN A 80 -12.38 17.79 -7.90
N TYR A 81 -13.30 18.33 -7.14
CA TYR A 81 -13.02 19.16 -5.97
C TYR A 81 -13.38 18.38 -4.72
N ARG A 82 -12.45 18.32 -3.75
CA ARG A 82 -12.64 17.61 -2.49
C ARG A 82 -12.18 18.48 -1.33
N ARG A 83 -13.03 18.61 -0.30
CA ARG A 83 -12.72 19.27 0.95
C ARG A 83 -12.76 18.27 2.08
N VAL A 84 -11.66 18.17 2.81
CA VAL A 84 -11.54 17.32 4.00
C VAL A 84 -11.30 18.20 5.21
N GLU A 85 -12.07 17.98 6.28
CA GLU A 85 -11.84 18.59 7.58
C GLU A 85 -11.61 17.45 8.59
N TYR A 86 -10.48 17.49 9.27
CA TYR A 86 -10.10 16.53 10.27
C TYR A 86 -9.80 17.22 11.59
N LYS A 87 -10.49 16.81 12.65
CA LYS A 87 -10.32 17.32 13.99
C LYS A 87 -10.19 16.18 14.96
N THR A 88 -9.20 16.24 15.86
CA THR A 88 -9.10 15.34 17.01
C THR A 88 -8.59 16.10 18.22
N ASP A 89 -9.30 15.95 19.34
CA ASP A 89 -9.01 16.60 20.62
C ASP A 89 -8.98 15.56 21.73
N GLY A 90 -8.21 15.82 22.77
CA GLY A 90 -8.17 14.99 23.97
C GLY A 90 -6.79 14.44 24.29
N ILE A 91 -6.75 13.33 24.99
CA ILE A 91 -5.50 12.71 25.47
C ILE A 91 -5.26 11.43 24.69
N ASN A 92 -4.05 11.28 24.15
CA ASN A 92 -3.59 10.07 23.45
C ASN A 92 -2.93 9.10 24.43
N ASP A 93 -2.74 7.85 23.99
CA ASP A 93 -2.06 6.77 24.72
C ASP A 93 -0.53 6.90 24.74
N LYS A 94 0.05 7.84 23.98
CA LYS A 94 1.48 8.09 23.93
C LYS A 94 1.97 8.95 25.08
N PHE A 95 3.17 8.64 25.59
CA PHE A 95 3.83 9.39 26.66
C PHE A 95 4.97 10.24 26.12
N ILE A 96 4.99 11.51 26.51
CA ILE A 96 6.01 12.46 26.14
C ILE A 96 6.89 12.73 27.38
N ALA A 97 8.19 12.52 27.25
CA ALA A 97 9.16 12.86 28.30
C ALA A 97 9.29 14.38 28.45
N LEU A 98 9.21 14.87 29.67
CA LEU A 98 9.40 16.27 30.01
C LEU A 98 10.85 16.56 30.42
N LYS A 99 11.24 17.84 30.43
CA LYS A 99 12.61 18.27 30.77
C LYS A 99 13.04 17.96 32.22
N ASP A 100 12.08 17.79 33.10
CA ASP A 100 12.29 17.42 34.52
C ASP A 100 12.39 15.91 34.75
N GLY A 101 12.34 15.10 33.68
CA GLY A 101 12.36 13.64 33.73
C GLY A 101 11.00 12.99 34.02
N SER A 102 9.95 13.77 34.18
CA SER A 102 8.58 13.23 34.28
C SER A 102 8.00 12.94 32.90
N TYR A 103 6.86 12.25 32.87
CA TYR A 103 6.13 11.93 31.65
C TYR A 103 4.71 12.48 31.73
N LYS A 104 4.21 12.93 30.59
CA LYS A 104 2.77 13.22 30.42
C LYS A 104 2.23 12.54 29.16
N ASN A 105 0.93 12.30 29.15
CA ASN A 105 0.28 11.87 27.90
C ASN A 105 0.38 12.98 26.84
N GLN A 106 0.45 12.55 25.59
CA GLN A 106 0.32 13.42 24.44
C GLN A 106 -1.07 14.04 24.42
N GLU A 107 -1.14 15.36 24.42
CA GLU A 107 -2.40 16.09 24.21
C GLU A 107 -2.62 16.29 22.72
N LEU A 108 -3.79 15.89 22.23
CA LEU A 108 -4.21 16.08 20.85
C LEU A 108 -5.03 17.38 20.75
N ASN A 109 -4.64 18.22 19.81
CA ASN A 109 -5.37 19.43 19.41
C ASN A 109 -5.10 19.65 17.94
N ILE A 110 -5.63 18.77 17.10
CA ILE A 110 -5.42 18.74 15.66
C ILE A 110 -6.70 19.25 15.01
N ASN A 111 -6.59 20.22 14.11
CA ASN A 111 -7.70 20.81 13.37
C ASN A 111 -7.22 21.23 12.00
N GLU A 112 -7.26 20.26 11.08
CA GLU A 112 -6.74 20.39 9.72
C GLU A 112 -7.85 20.49 8.69
N LYS A 113 -7.64 21.31 7.67
CA LYS A 113 -8.57 21.51 6.57
C LYS A 113 -7.83 21.52 5.25
N TYR A 114 -8.23 20.61 4.39
CA TYR A 114 -7.64 20.44 3.06
C TYR A 114 -8.65 20.77 1.99
N ASN A 115 -8.20 21.46 0.94
CA ASN A 115 -9.01 21.72 -0.25
C ASN A 115 -8.21 21.22 -1.45
N PHE A 116 -8.69 20.19 -2.09
CA PHE A 116 -8.03 19.50 -3.16
C PHE A 116 -8.76 19.72 -4.48
N PHE A 117 -7.99 19.97 -5.51
CA PHE A 117 -8.45 19.95 -6.89
C PHE A 117 -7.67 18.86 -7.62
N ASN A 118 -8.37 17.86 -8.13
CA ASN A 118 -7.82 16.65 -8.72
C ASN A 118 -8.29 16.54 -10.19
N PRO A 119 -7.64 17.22 -11.14
CA PRO A 119 -7.92 17.08 -12.55
C PRO A 119 -7.24 15.84 -13.14
N LYS A 120 -7.93 15.21 -14.09
CA LYS A 120 -7.37 14.15 -14.94
C LYS A 120 -7.86 14.34 -16.37
N ALA A 121 -7.00 14.14 -17.36
CA ALA A 121 -7.37 14.17 -18.76
C ALA A 121 -6.60 13.09 -19.53
N GLY A 122 -7.16 12.66 -20.65
CA GLY A 122 -6.47 11.69 -21.50
C GLY A 122 -7.17 11.48 -22.83
N ILE A 123 -6.48 10.76 -23.68
CA ILE A 123 -6.90 10.36 -25.01
C ILE A 123 -6.68 8.86 -25.18
N SER A 124 -7.55 8.21 -25.90
CA SER A 124 -7.43 6.78 -26.22
C SER A 124 -7.83 6.49 -27.68
N TYR A 125 -7.17 5.49 -28.22
CA TYR A 125 -7.42 4.91 -29.53
C TYR A 125 -7.76 3.43 -29.38
N ASN A 126 -8.77 2.95 -30.12
CA ASN A 126 -9.16 1.54 -30.11
C ASN A 126 -9.67 1.11 -31.47
N LYS A 127 -8.89 0.27 -32.18
CA LYS A 127 -9.27 -0.27 -33.49
C LYS A 127 -8.56 -1.61 -33.74
N ASP A 128 -9.29 -2.60 -34.26
CA ASP A 128 -8.76 -3.87 -34.78
C ASP A 128 -7.79 -4.59 -33.79
N GLY A 129 -8.17 -4.62 -32.50
CA GLY A 129 -7.36 -5.21 -31.45
C GLY A 129 -6.28 -4.29 -30.88
N HIS A 130 -6.00 -3.16 -31.52
CA HIS A 130 -5.05 -2.15 -31.03
C HIS A 130 -5.72 -1.19 -30.06
N LYS A 131 -5.14 -1.02 -28.87
CA LYS A 131 -5.50 0.00 -27.90
C LYS A 131 -4.27 0.81 -27.54
N ALA A 132 -4.40 2.13 -27.60
CA ALA A 132 -3.38 3.05 -27.10
C ALA A 132 -4.04 4.11 -26.25
N TYR A 133 -3.33 4.61 -25.25
CA TYR A 133 -3.81 5.74 -24.46
C TYR A 133 -2.64 6.60 -23.96
N ALA A 134 -2.96 7.83 -23.67
CA ALA A 134 -2.10 8.73 -22.89
C ALA A 134 -2.97 9.49 -21.91
N SER A 135 -2.50 9.66 -20.69
CA SER A 135 -3.21 10.41 -19.65
C SER A 135 -2.27 11.20 -18.75
N VAL A 136 -2.80 12.28 -18.18
CA VAL A 136 -2.17 13.06 -17.14
C VAL A 136 -3.17 13.28 -16.01
N ALA A 137 -2.74 13.12 -14.78
CA ALA A 137 -3.54 13.35 -13.58
C ALA A 137 -2.74 14.15 -12.55
N TYR A 138 -3.45 14.99 -11.80
CA TYR A 138 -2.94 15.61 -10.60
C TYR A 138 -3.85 15.23 -9.43
N SER A 139 -3.28 14.71 -8.36
CA SER A 139 -4.02 14.22 -7.21
C SER A 139 -3.40 14.66 -5.90
N ASN A 140 -4.24 14.76 -4.89
CA ASN A 140 -3.84 15.15 -3.54
C ASN A 140 -4.40 14.15 -2.53
N ARG A 141 -3.65 13.93 -1.45
CA ARG A 141 -4.05 13.06 -0.33
C ARG A 141 -3.73 13.73 1.00
N GLU A 142 -4.70 13.74 1.91
CA GLU A 142 -4.49 14.18 3.29
C GLU A 142 -3.74 13.12 4.10
N PRO A 143 -3.00 13.52 5.16
CA PRO A 143 -2.47 12.58 6.13
C PRO A 143 -3.58 11.84 6.87
N GLU A 144 -3.28 10.62 7.31
CA GLU A 144 -4.15 9.79 8.14
C GLU A 144 -3.96 10.11 9.63
N ARG A 145 -4.88 9.63 10.50
CA ARG A 145 -4.81 9.84 11.94
C ARG A 145 -3.45 9.44 12.52
N ASN A 146 -2.95 8.26 12.19
CA ASN A 146 -1.69 7.73 12.70
C ASN A 146 -0.47 8.60 12.32
N ASN A 147 -0.52 9.30 11.18
CA ASN A 147 0.53 10.25 10.82
C ASN A 147 0.63 11.41 11.83
N PHE A 148 -0.47 11.80 12.45
CA PHE A 148 -0.50 12.84 13.48
C PHE A 148 -0.23 12.31 14.89
N THR A 149 -0.75 11.13 15.22
CA THR A 149 -0.78 10.62 16.60
C THR A 149 0.40 9.73 16.93
N ASP A 150 0.91 8.94 15.97
CA ASP A 150 1.97 7.97 16.21
C ASP A 150 3.36 8.47 15.78
N ASN A 151 3.40 9.45 14.90
CA ASN A 151 4.62 10.05 14.36
C ASN A 151 5.09 11.31 15.11
N PHE A 152 4.78 11.47 16.39
CA PHE A 152 5.08 12.71 17.12
C PHE A 152 6.58 13.06 17.21
N ASN A 153 7.49 12.14 16.93
CA ASN A 153 8.93 12.38 16.81
C ASN A 153 9.36 12.89 15.43
N TYR A 154 8.45 12.91 14.46
CA TYR A 154 8.67 13.41 13.12
C TYR A 154 8.02 14.78 12.92
N PRO A 155 8.38 15.53 11.88
CA PRO A 155 7.71 16.77 11.55
C PRO A 155 6.22 16.59 11.38
N PHE A 156 5.43 17.66 11.66
CA PHE A 156 3.98 17.65 11.48
C PHE A 156 3.62 17.28 10.03
N PRO A 157 2.74 16.31 9.81
CA PRO A 157 2.49 15.77 8.49
C PRO A 157 1.77 16.77 7.58
N LYS A 158 2.13 16.75 6.29
CA LYS A 158 1.56 17.60 5.23
C LYS A 158 0.82 16.73 4.22
N GLU A 159 -0.06 17.35 3.45
CA GLU A 159 -0.69 16.69 2.31
C GLU A 159 0.33 16.24 1.28
N GLU A 160 0.09 15.08 0.70
CA GLU A 160 0.84 14.53 -0.43
C GLU A 160 0.21 15.00 -1.75
N LYS A 161 1.05 15.35 -2.73
CA LYS A 161 0.63 15.72 -4.08
C LYS A 161 1.33 14.81 -5.09
N LEU A 162 0.63 14.49 -6.14
CA LEU A 162 1.09 13.60 -7.21
C LEU A 162 0.74 14.18 -8.57
N LEU A 163 1.74 14.35 -9.41
CA LEU A 163 1.57 14.45 -10.87
C LEU A 163 1.87 13.08 -11.46
N ASP A 164 0.92 12.52 -12.19
CA ASP A 164 1.00 11.21 -12.83
C ASP A 164 0.81 11.35 -14.34
N VAL A 165 1.75 10.80 -15.11
CA VAL A 165 1.72 10.77 -16.57
C VAL A 165 1.87 9.33 -17.02
N GLU A 166 0.92 8.87 -17.82
CA GLU A 166 0.90 7.48 -18.32
C GLU A 166 0.79 7.45 -19.85
N PHE A 167 1.43 6.47 -20.44
CA PHE A 167 1.28 6.10 -21.84
C PHE A 167 1.23 4.58 -21.96
N GLY A 168 0.15 4.05 -22.53
CA GLY A 168 -0.06 2.62 -22.70
C GLY A 168 -0.37 2.22 -24.13
N TYR A 169 0.09 1.04 -24.49
CA TYR A 169 -0.28 0.37 -25.73
C TYR A 169 -0.54 -1.10 -25.46
N GLN A 170 -1.61 -1.63 -26.03
CA GLN A 170 -1.97 -3.04 -25.98
C GLN A 170 -2.44 -3.52 -27.35
N TYR A 171 -2.07 -4.74 -27.69
CA TYR A 171 -2.60 -5.45 -28.85
C TYR A 171 -3.28 -6.74 -28.41
N GLN A 172 -4.46 -7.00 -28.96
CA GLN A 172 -5.25 -8.22 -28.77
C GLN A 172 -5.40 -8.92 -30.13
N GLY A 173 -4.70 -10.03 -30.30
CA GLY A 173 -4.87 -10.95 -31.43
C GLY A 173 -5.88 -12.05 -31.12
N ASP A 174 -5.98 -13.05 -32.00
CA ASP A 174 -6.95 -14.16 -31.86
C ASP A 174 -6.63 -15.07 -30.65
N ASN A 175 -5.35 -15.40 -30.48
CA ASN A 175 -4.88 -16.32 -29.44
C ASN A 175 -3.69 -15.78 -28.63
N TRP A 176 -3.38 -14.52 -28.75
CA TRP A 176 -2.33 -13.85 -27.98
C TRP A 176 -2.65 -12.39 -27.74
N HIS A 177 -2.11 -11.86 -26.66
CA HIS A 177 -2.12 -10.43 -26.37
C HIS A 177 -0.76 -9.98 -25.83
N ALA A 178 -0.45 -8.72 -26.04
CA ALA A 178 0.72 -8.09 -25.43
C ALA A 178 0.43 -6.62 -25.15
N GLY A 179 1.00 -6.10 -24.09
CA GLY A 179 0.83 -4.71 -23.70
C GLY A 179 2.03 -4.16 -22.96
N ALA A 180 2.17 -2.85 -23.05
CA ALA A 180 3.14 -2.08 -22.29
C ALA A 180 2.47 -0.80 -21.78
N ASN A 181 2.70 -0.47 -20.51
CA ASN A 181 2.32 0.80 -19.89
C ASN A 181 3.58 1.46 -19.35
N PHE A 182 3.85 2.71 -19.74
CA PHE A 182 4.90 3.55 -19.20
C PHE A 182 4.25 4.57 -18.28
N TYR A 183 4.85 4.78 -17.11
CA TYR A 183 4.37 5.78 -16.15
C TYR A 183 5.52 6.61 -15.59
N TYR A 184 5.18 7.84 -15.25
CA TYR A 184 6.02 8.75 -14.47
C TYR A 184 5.17 9.47 -13.45
N MET A 185 5.50 9.27 -12.19
CA MET A 185 4.82 9.81 -11.02
C MET A 185 5.79 10.73 -10.27
N ASP A 186 5.50 12.02 -10.20
CA ASP A 186 6.28 13.01 -9.44
C ASP A 186 5.51 13.41 -8.20
N TYR A 187 6.14 13.23 -7.04
CA TYR A 187 5.52 13.46 -5.75
C TYR A 187 6.11 14.67 -5.06
N ASP A 188 5.25 15.50 -4.48
CA ASP A 188 5.58 16.53 -3.50
C ASP A 188 5.02 16.09 -2.13
N ASN A 189 5.87 16.06 -1.10
CA ASN A 189 5.56 15.62 0.25
C ASN A 189 4.99 14.19 0.34
N GLN A 190 5.52 13.24 -0.40
CA GLN A 190 5.08 11.83 -0.35
C GLN A 190 5.17 11.29 1.08
N LEU A 191 4.08 10.69 1.58
CA LEU A 191 4.07 9.96 2.85
C LEU A 191 4.67 8.57 2.63
N ALA A 192 5.95 8.42 2.97
CA ALA A 192 6.71 7.18 2.80
C ALA A 192 7.05 6.53 4.14
N GLN A 193 7.14 5.20 4.15
CA GLN A 193 7.48 4.43 5.36
C GLN A 193 8.93 4.69 5.77
N THR A 194 9.15 4.82 7.08
CA THR A 194 10.48 5.03 7.67
C THR A 194 11.26 3.73 7.92
N GLY A 195 10.58 2.59 7.85
CA GLY A 195 11.08 1.28 8.27
C GLY A 195 10.90 0.99 9.75
N GLN A 196 10.41 1.94 10.52
CA GLN A 196 10.10 1.78 11.95
C GLN A 196 8.62 1.45 12.16
N LEU A 197 8.34 0.84 13.30
CA LEU A 197 6.98 0.56 13.75
C LEU A 197 6.63 1.43 14.96
N SER A 198 5.35 1.73 15.11
CA SER A 198 4.79 2.28 16.35
C SER A 198 4.77 1.23 17.46
N ASP A 199 4.47 1.63 18.69
CA ASP A 199 4.36 0.73 19.84
C ASP A 199 3.29 -0.36 19.68
N ILE A 200 2.34 -0.15 18.78
CA ILE A 200 1.27 -1.11 18.46
C ILE A 200 1.54 -1.89 17.15
N GLY A 201 2.72 -1.73 16.55
CA GLY A 201 3.15 -2.46 15.36
C GLY A 201 2.71 -1.87 14.02
N GLU A 202 2.17 -0.64 13.98
CA GLU A 202 1.86 0.06 12.73
C GLU A 202 3.11 0.69 12.11
N ALA A 203 3.21 0.68 10.78
CA ALA A 203 4.34 1.30 10.08
C ALA A 203 4.32 2.83 10.22
N LEU A 204 5.40 3.39 10.73
CA LEU A 204 5.57 4.84 10.80
C LEU A 204 5.93 5.40 9.43
N THR A 205 5.33 6.54 9.09
CA THR A 205 5.57 7.25 7.84
C THR A 205 6.02 8.68 8.10
N THR A 206 6.75 9.28 7.18
CA THR A 206 7.10 10.70 7.18
C THR A 206 6.95 11.29 5.80
N ASN A 207 6.79 12.62 5.71
CA ASN A 207 6.79 13.28 4.41
C ASN A 207 8.20 13.33 3.82
N ILE A 208 8.31 12.85 2.60
CA ILE A 208 9.47 13.01 1.74
C ILE A 208 9.18 14.16 0.77
N LYS A 209 9.99 15.20 0.83
CA LYS A 209 9.76 16.45 0.12
C LYS A 209 9.61 16.25 -1.39
N ASP A 210 10.58 15.57 -1.99
CA ASP A 210 10.68 15.36 -3.43
C ASP A 210 11.01 13.90 -3.73
N SER A 211 10.14 13.21 -4.43
CA SER A 211 10.37 11.83 -4.88
C SER A 211 9.69 11.55 -6.21
N TYR A 212 10.14 10.52 -6.91
CA TYR A 212 9.49 10.09 -8.13
C TYR A 212 9.47 8.57 -8.26
N ARG A 213 8.49 8.08 -8.99
CA ARG A 213 8.39 6.70 -9.46
C ARG A 213 8.26 6.71 -10.98
N MET A 214 9.02 5.89 -11.65
CA MET A 214 8.88 5.71 -13.09
C MET A 214 9.12 4.25 -13.45
N GLY A 215 8.46 3.78 -14.50
CA GLY A 215 8.65 2.41 -14.89
C GLY A 215 7.89 2.01 -16.13
N VAL A 216 8.00 0.73 -16.43
CA VAL A 216 7.24 0.05 -17.47
C VAL A 216 6.60 -1.20 -16.89
N GLU A 217 5.33 -1.35 -17.19
CA GLU A 217 4.56 -2.56 -16.92
C GLU A 217 4.32 -3.28 -18.24
N LEU A 218 4.74 -4.52 -18.31
CA LEU A 218 4.61 -5.39 -19.49
C LEU A 218 3.62 -6.50 -19.18
N THR A 219 2.76 -6.82 -20.13
CA THR A 219 1.86 -7.97 -20.07
C THR A 219 1.92 -8.75 -21.37
N ALA A 220 1.88 -10.07 -21.29
CA ALA A 220 1.75 -10.92 -22.46
C ALA A 220 0.99 -12.19 -22.10
N GLY A 221 0.15 -12.64 -23.02
CA GLY A 221 -0.57 -13.91 -22.89
C GLY A 221 -0.66 -14.61 -24.25
N TRP A 222 -0.64 -15.93 -24.21
CA TRP A 222 -0.71 -16.77 -25.37
C TRP A 222 -1.47 -18.07 -25.08
N ALA A 223 -2.48 -18.37 -25.88
CA ALA A 223 -3.26 -19.59 -25.82
C ALA A 223 -3.02 -20.43 -27.09
N PRO A 224 -1.86 -21.15 -27.17
CA PRO A 224 -1.49 -21.93 -28.36
C PRO A 224 -2.46 -23.05 -28.68
N LEU A 225 -3.14 -23.56 -27.66
CA LEU A 225 -4.07 -24.67 -27.73
C LEU A 225 -5.31 -24.34 -26.92
N SER A 226 -6.46 -24.94 -27.28
CA SER A 226 -7.72 -24.71 -26.57
C SER A 226 -7.73 -25.17 -25.11
N TRP A 227 -6.73 -25.93 -24.69
CA TRP A 227 -6.57 -26.47 -23.34
C TRP A 227 -5.35 -25.91 -22.59
N LEU A 228 -4.54 -25.05 -23.23
CA LEU A 228 -3.31 -24.47 -22.65
C LEU A 228 -3.27 -22.97 -22.87
N SER A 229 -3.09 -22.21 -21.80
CA SER A 229 -2.70 -20.80 -21.85
C SER A 229 -1.47 -20.51 -20.98
N VAL A 230 -0.69 -19.55 -21.42
CA VAL A 230 0.48 -19.03 -20.69
C VAL A 230 0.36 -17.52 -20.63
N GLU A 231 0.49 -16.95 -19.43
CA GLU A 231 0.44 -15.52 -19.23
C GLU A 231 1.63 -15.04 -18.38
N GLY A 232 2.04 -13.82 -18.58
CA GLY A 232 3.08 -13.21 -17.76
C GLY A 232 2.93 -11.70 -17.69
N ASN A 233 3.39 -11.15 -16.57
CA ASN A 233 3.54 -9.71 -16.42
C ASN A 233 4.86 -9.37 -15.73
N ALA A 234 5.35 -8.18 -16.02
CA ALA A 234 6.58 -7.63 -15.45
C ALA A 234 6.37 -6.15 -15.15
N ALA A 235 6.64 -5.75 -13.92
CA ALA A 235 6.77 -4.35 -13.53
C ALA A 235 8.25 -4.06 -13.27
N LEU A 236 8.84 -3.18 -14.09
CA LEU A 236 10.21 -2.73 -13.94
C LEU A 236 10.21 -1.25 -13.60
N SER A 237 10.74 -0.89 -12.45
CA SER A 237 10.57 0.47 -11.91
C SER A 237 11.84 1.06 -11.30
N LYS A 238 11.88 2.38 -11.27
CA LYS A 238 12.84 3.19 -10.55
C LYS A 238 12.06 4.13 -9.63
N ASN A 239 12.30 4.00 -8.32
CA ASN A 239 11.56 4.69 -7.26
C ASN A 239 12.57 5.45 -6.40
N LYS A 240 12.67 6.76 -6.56
CA LYS A 240 13.76 7.55 -5.99
C LYS A 240 13.28 8.74 -5.19
N ILE A 241 14.03 9.03 -4.14
CA ILE A 241 13.98 10.27 -3.37
C ILE A 241 15.10 11.16 -3.88
N LYS A 242 14.82 12.43 -4.19
CA LYS A 242 15.82 13.37 -4.72
C LYS A 242 16.74 13.89 -3.63
N ASP A 243 16.23 14.04 -2.41
CA ASP A 243 16.91 14.68 -1.29
C ASP A 243 16.31 14.17 0.03
N PHE A 244 17.13 13.52 0.87
CA PHE A 244 16.65 12.92 2.12
C PHE A 244 17.69 13.00 3.23
N ASP A 245 17.28 13.55 4.36
CA ASP A 245 18.06 13.55 5.60
C ASP A 245 17.54 12.45 6.54
N GLU A 246 18.38 11.47 6.84
CA GLU A 246 18.12 10.47 7.86
C GLU A 246 18.59 10.98 9.23
N TYR A 247 17.70 10.94 10.21
CA TYR A 247 18.01 11.23 11.60
C TYR A 247 18.29 9.93 12.34
N VAL A 248 19.54 9.78 12.77
CA VAL A 248 20.02 8.59 13.49
C VAL A 248 20.03 8.89 14.98
N SER A 249 19.34 8.09 15.78
CA SER A 249 19.29 8.26 17.24
C SER A 249 20.68 8.22 17.86
N ASN A 250 20.90 9.05 18.90
CA ASN A 250 22.12 9.03 19.71
C ASN A 250 21.77 8.63 21.14
N TRP A 251 22.20 7.43 21.57
CA TRP A 251 21.88 6.90 22.89
C TRP A 251 22.53 7.63 24.07
N GLU A 252 23.57 8.42 23.83
CA GLU A 252 24.25 9.24 24.86
C GLU A 252 23.64 10.65 24.95
N ASP A 253 23.05 11.17 23.87
CA ASP A 253 22.41 12.48 23.82
C ASP A 253 21.32 12.52 22.75
N ASP A 254 20.09 12.19 23.14
CA ASP A 254 18.90 12.20 22.28
C ASP A 254 18.54 13.57 21.67
N LYS A 255 19.13 14.67 22.20
CA LYS A 255 19.00 16.02 21.63
C LYS A 255 19.99 16.29 20.48
N LYS A 256 20.92 15.38 20.25
CA LYS A 256 21.94 15.49 19.19
C LYS A 256 21.93 14.25 18.31
N PRO A 257 20.84 13.98 17.58
CA PRO A 257 20.82 12.90 16.61
C PRO A 257 21.93 13.12 15.56
N GLY A 258 22.48 12.04 15.07
CA GLY A 258 23.29 12.07 13.87
C GLY A 258 22.41 12.39 12.66
N VAL A 259 22.96 13.12 11.67
CA VAL A 259 22.27 13.38 10.40
C VAL A 259 23.11 12.83 9.28
N VAL A 260 22.52 12.02 8.42
CA VAL A 260 23.15 11.51 7.20
C VAL A 260 22.30 11.94 6.01
N HIS A 261 22.94 12.67 5.10
CA HIS A 261 22.29 13.16 3.90
C HIS A 261 22.43 12.15 2.74
N TYR A 262 21.35 11.92 2.02
CA TYR A 262 21.26 11.03 0.87
C TYR A 262 20.73 11.77 -0.35
N ASP A 263 21.53 11.81 -1.40
CA ASP A 263 21.10 12.22 -2.73
C ASP A 263 20.59 11.01 -3.51
N ASN A 264 19.41 11.09 -4.08
CA ASN A 264 18.90 10.09 -5.03
C ASN A 264 18.73 8.66 -4.45
N SER A 265 18.40 8.54 -3.15
CA SER A 265 18.17 7.24 -2.50
C SER A 265 16.90 6.54 -3.01
N THR A 266 16.78 5.24 -2.78
CA THR A 266 15.59 4.46 -3.15
C THR A 266 14.53 4.50 -2.06
N LEU A 267 13.27 4.72 -2.44
CA LEU A 267 12.12 4.64 -1.56
C LEU A 267 12.02 3.26 -0.91
N SER A 268 11.66 3.24 0.37
CA SER A 268 11.39 2.01 1.12
C SER A 268 10.29 1.18 0.46
N TYR A 269 10.37 -0.15 0.61
CA TYR A 269 9.41 -1.12 0.07
C TYR A 269 9.07 -0.93 -1.40
N SER A 270 10.06 -0.52 -2.20
CA SER A 270 9.91 -0.24 -3.63
C SER A 270 10.88 -1.08 -4.45
N PRO A 271 10.53 -2.35 -4.74
CA PRO A 271 11.39 -3.23 -5.55
C PRO A 271 11.50 -2.69 -6.98
N SER A 272 12.66 -2.89 -7.60
CA SER A 272 12.88 -2.46 -8.99
C SER A 272 12.30 -3.42 -10.03
N ALA A 273 11.96 -4.65 -9.64
CA ALA A 273 11.35 -5.64 -10.52
C ALA A 273 10.37 -6.54 -9.74
N ILE A 274 9.17 -6.70 -10.30
CA ILE A 274 8.17 -7.69 -9.90
C ILE A 274 7.75 -8.44 -11.16
N LEU A 275 7.87 -9.78 -11.15
CA LEU A 275 7.52 -10.62 -12.28
C LEU A 275 6.49 -11.66 -11.84
N ASN A 276 5.50 -11.93 -12.68
CA ASN A 276 4.57 -13.03 -12.50
C ASN A 276 4.45 -13.84 -13.78
N GLY A 277 4.30 -15.16 -13.63
CA GLY A 277 4.04 -16.08 -14.72
C GLY A 277 2.98 -17.08 -14.34
N PHE A 278 2.09 -17.39 -15.29
CA PHE A 278 0.99 -18.32 -15.13
C PHE A 278 1.00 -19.34 -16.27
N ILE A 279 0.69 -20.59 -15.94
CA ILE A 279 0.41 -21.65 -16.91
C ILE A 279 -0.90 -22.28 -16.49
N ASP A 280 -1.90 -22.23 -17.38
CA ASP A 280 -3.21 -22.80 -17.17
C ASP A 280 -3.47 -23.94 -18.14
N ILE A 281 -3.92 -25.06 -17.61
CA ILE A 281 -4.28 -26.26 -18.36
C ILE A 281 -5.74 -26.61 -18.04
N HIS A 282 -6.56 -26.81 -19.07
CA HIS A 282 -7.96 -27.21 -18.94
C HIS A 282 -8.27 -28.34 -19.89
N TYR A 283 -8.51 -29.54 -19.36
CA TYR A 283 -8.85 -30.71 -20.21
C TYR A 283 -9.81 -31.65 -19.50
N ALA A 284 -10.92 -31.97 -20.15
CA ALA A 284 -11.88 -33.01 -19.73
C ALA A 284 -12.34 -32.90 -18.25
N GLY A 285 -12.63 -31.66 -17.79
CA GLY A 285 -13.04 -31.39 -16.41
C GLY A 285 -11.88 -31.22 -15.43
N PHE A 286 -10.65 -31.49 -15.83
CA PHE A 286 -9.44 -31.20 -15.08
C PHE A 286 -8.94 -29.79 -15.39
N SER A 287 -8.51 -29.06 -14.38
CA SER A 287 -7.77 -27.83 -14.52
C SER A 287 -6.56 -27.80 -13.58
N ALA A 288 -5.47 -27.22 -14.08
CA ALA A 288 -4.27 -26.99 -13.31
C ALA A 288 -3.75 -25.58 -13.62
N THR A 289 -3.52 -24.78 -12.58
CA THR A 289 -2.92 -23.47 -12.68
C THR A 289 -1.60 -23.49 -11.91
N TRP A 290 -0.53 -23.23 -12.63
CA TRP A 290 0.78 -22.92 -12.06
C TRP A 290 0.96 -21.42 -12.03
N HIS A 291 1.32 -20.86 -10.86
CA HIS A 291 1.70 -19.46 -10.69
C HIS A 291 3.12 -19.37 -10.15
N THR A 292 3.93 -18.46 -10.66
CA THR A 292 5.22 -18.11 -10.08
C THR A 292 5.35 -16.59 -9.99
N ASN A 293 5.89 -16.15 -8.87
CA ASN A 293 6.15 -14.73 -8.57
C ASN A 293 7.64 -14.54 -8.27
N PHE A 294 8.21 -13.44 -8.72
CA PHE A 294 9.55 -12.98 -8.36
C PHE A 294 9.48 -11.52 -7.93
N VAL A 295 10.11 -11.20 -6.79
CA VAL A 295 10.29 -9.84 -6.28
C VAL A 295 11.76 -9.57 -6.08
N SER A 296 12.27 -8.49 -6.66
CA SER A 296 13.66 -8.05 -6.47
C SER A 296 13.88 -7.56 -5.04
N ARG A 297 15.15 -7.33 -4.67
CA ARG A 297 15.52 -6.73 -3.36
C ARG A 297 14.73 -5.46 -3.09
N GLN A 298 14.29 -5.29 -1.84
CA GLN A 298 13.64 -4.09 -1.33
C GLN A 298 14.41 -3.57 -0.12
N TYR A 299 14.55 -2.25 -0.02
CA TYR A 299 15.03 -1.62 1.20
C TYR A 299 13.85 -1.36 2.13
N ILE A 300 14.02 -1.52 3.43
CA ILE A 300 12.96 -1.22 4.40
C ILE A 300 13.03 0.23 4.91
N THR A 301 14.17 0.90 4.70
CA THR A 301 14.40 2.32 4.97
C THR A 301 14.64 3.08 3.67
N ASN A 302 14.59 4.42 3.73
CA ASN A 302 14.80 5.28 2.57
C ASN A 302 16.28 5.59 2.29
N THR A 303 17.20 4.73 2.69
CA THR A 303 18.66 4.98 2.72
C THR A 303 19.48 4.12 1.78
N GLU A 304 18.87 3.19 1.05
CA GLU A 304 19.55 2.16 0.24
C GLU A 304 20.57 1.30 1.02
N ASP A 305 20.45 1.25 2.33
CA ASP A 305 21.32 0.44 3.17
C ASP A 305 20.97 -1.05 3.02
N ARG A 306 21.95 -1.86 2.61
CA ARG A 306 21.76 -3.31 2.42
C ARG A 306 21.50 -4.06 3.71
N ASP A 307 21.98 -3.55 4.84
CA ASP A 307 21.72 -4.14 6.15
C ASP A 307 20.23 -3.99 6.54
N PHE A 308 19.56 -2.99 5.97
CA PHE A 308 18.13 -2.75 6.12
C PHE A 308 17.37 -3.13 4.84
N SER A 309 17.53 -4.37 4.39
CA SER A 309 16.87 -4.80 3.16
C SER A 309 16.30 -6.21 3.23
N LEU A 310 15.25 -6.46 2.48
CA LEU A 310 14.70 -7.77 2.16
C LEU A 310 15.42 -8.31 0.92
N PRO A 311 16.03 -9.51 0.97
CA PRO A 311 16.58 -10.17 -0.21
C PRO A 311 15.51 -10.39 -1.28
N CYS A 312 15.93 -10.55 -2.54
CA CYS A 312 15.03 -11.01 -3.58
C CYS A 312 14.50 -12.43 -3.28
N TYR A 313 13.30 -12.69 -3.69
CA TYR A 313 12.70 -14.02 -3.56
C TYR A 313 11.84 -14.37 -4.77
N SER A 314 11.63 -15.67 -4.93
CA SER A 314 10.67 -16.24 -5.87
C SER A 314 9.87 -17.32 -5.15
N GLN A 315 8.55 -17.33 -5.39
CA GLN A 315 7.62 -18.30 -4.84
C GLN A 315 6.78 -18.85 -5.98
N SER A 316 6.35 -20.12 -5.86
CA SER A 316 5.45 -20.76 -6.83
C SER A 316 4.33 -21.50 -6.12
N ASP A 317 3.15 -21.42 -6.71
CA ASP A 317 1.91 -22.04 -6.25
C ASP A 317 1.34 -22.95 -7.34
N LEU A 318 0.62 -23.99 -6.94
CA LEU A 318 -0.07 -24.91 -7.83
C LEU A 318 -1.49 -25.14 -7.34
N SER A 319 -2.45 -24.84 -8.20
CA SER A 319 -3.87 -25.18 -8.00
C SER A 319 -4.29 -26.28 -8.95
N LEU A 320 -4.87 -27.34 -8.43
CA LEU A 320 -5.41 -28.45 -9.18
C LEU A 320 -6.91 -28.55 -8.89
N ASN A 321 -7.72 -28.74 -9.92
CA ASN A 321 -9.14 -28.93 -9.74
C ASN A 321 -9.68 -29.95 -10.75
N TYR A 322 -10.61 -30.80 -10.32
CA TYR A 322 -11.35 -31.73 -11.17
C TYR A 322 -12.85 -31.59 -10.94
N SER A 323 -13.59 -31.37 -12.02
CA SER A 323 -15.04 -31.25 -12.02
C SER A 323 -15.67 -32.33 -12.88
N ALA A 324 -16.60 -33.08 -12.32
CA ALA A 324 -17.33 -34.11 -13.01
C ALA A 324 -18.84 -33.89 -12.91
N LYS A 325 -19.53 -33.97 -14.04
CA LYS A 325 -21.00 -34.05 -14.05
C LYS A 325 -21.43 -35.43 -13.58
N VAL A 326 -22.32 -35.49 -12.62
CA VAL A 326 -22.89 -36.76 -12.10
C VAL A 326 -24.32 -36.91 -12.53
N THR A 327 -24.70 -38.15 -12.86
CA THR A 327 -26.09 -38.49 -13.22
C THR A 327 -26.95 -38.48 -11.97
N LYS A 328 -27.55 -37.32 -11.66
CA LYS A 328 -28.61 -37.05 -10.68
C LYS A 328 -28.69 -37.98 -9.45
N ALA A 329 -27.58 -38.34 -8.85
CA ALA A 329 -27.61 -39.04 -7.58
C ALA A 329 -27.81 -37.96 -6.47
N LEU A 330 -28.84 -38.10 -5.68
CA LEU A 330 -29.20 -37.20 -4.56
C LEU A 330 -29.44 -35.71 -4.95
N GLY A 331 -29.87 -35.47 -6.22
CA GLY A 331 -30.07 -34.10 -6.72
C GLY A 331 -28.79 -33.35 -7.11
N ILE A 332 -27.62 -33.96 -6.95
CA ILE A 332 -26.32 -33.37 -7.30
C ILE A 332 -26.13 -33.45 -8.81
N LYS A 333 -25.78 -32.33 -9.45
CA LYS A 333 -25.51 -32.20 -10.88
C LYS A 333 -24.02 -32.23 -11.22
N GLU A 334 -23.19 -31.71 -10.34
CA GLU A 334 -21.75 -31.62 -10.53
C GLU A 334 -21.02 -31.74 -9.19
N VAL A 335 -19.92 -32.45 -9.20
CA VAL A 335 -18.97 -32.55 -8.08
C VAL A 335 -17.62 -31.98 -8.53
N SER A 336 -17.08 -31.06 -7.80
CA SER A 336 -15.73 -30.55 -8.03
C SER A 336 -14.87 -30.77 -6.80
N PHE A 337 -13.65 -31.28 -6.99
CA PHE A 337 -12.64 -31.41 -5.95
C PHE A 337 -11.39 -30.64 -6.36
N GLY A 338 -10.86 -29.84 -5.44
CA GLY A 338 -9.67 -29.06 -5.69
C GLY A 338 -8.64 -29.15 -4.58
N VAL A 339 -7.39 -28.90 -4.96
CA VAL A 339 -6.22 -28.83 -4.07
C VAL A 339 -5.42 -27.60 -4.46
N ASP A 340 -5.17 -26.71 -3.50
CA ASP A 340 -4.30 -25.57 -3.62
C ASP A 340 -3.04 -25.82 -2.79
N ILE A 341 -1.88 -25.68 -3.40
CA ILE A 341 -0.57 -25.85 -2.78
C ILE A 341 0.19 -24.53 -2.95
N ASN A 342 0.36 -23.81 -1.85
CA ASN A 342 1.11 -22.56 -1.84
C ASN A 342 2.57 -22.84 -1.46
N ASN A 343 3.49 -22.08 -2.04
CA ASN A 343 4.92 -22.21 -1.84
C ASN A 343 5.40 -23.67 -2.06
N ILE A 344 5.10 -24.22 -3.22
CA ILE A 344 5.32 -25.66 -3.55
C ILE A 344 6.79 -26.10 -3.39
N PHE A 345 7.74 -25.16 -3.55
CA PHE A 345 9.18 -25.45 -3.38
C PHE A 345 9.69 -25.20 -1.97
N ASN A 346 8.82 -24.94 -1.02
CA ASN A 346 9.16 -24.66 0.38
C ASN A 346 10.28 -23.61 0.53
N ARG A 347 10.15 -22.48 -0.20
CA ARG A 347 11.12 -21.39 -0.11
C ARG A 347 10.95 -20.63 1.19
N HIS A 348 12.04 -20.50 1.95
CA HIS A 348 12.07 -19.67 3.14
C HIS A 348 12.40 -18.23 2.73
N TYR A 349 11.49 -17.32 2.95
CA TYR A 349 11.64 -15.91 2.62
C TYR A 349 10.85 -15.02 3.58
N ALA A 350 11.20 -13.73 3.59
CA ALA A 350 10.44 -12.71 4.27
C ALA A 350 9.97 -11.67 3.24
N ALA A 351 8.69 -11.35 3.27
CA ALA A 351 8.10 -10.31 2.43
C ALA A 351 7.99 -8.96 3.17
N SER A 352 8.21 -8.97 4.49
CA SER A 352 8.20 -7.78 5.35
C SER A 352 9.30 -7.87 6.40
N ALA A 353 9.75 -6.71 6.86
CA ALA A 353 10.71 -6.55 7.94
C ALA A 353 10.52 -5.17 8.59
N PHE A 354 11.10 -4.96 9.75
CA PHE A 354 11.15 -3.65 10.40
C PHE A 354 12.48 -3.48 11.15
N THR A 355 12.83 -2.22 11.43
CA THR A 355 14.00 -1.90 12.25
C THR A 355 13.57 -1.17 13.52
N TRP A 356 14.22 -1.50 14.63
CA TRP A 356 14.14 -0.76 15.89
C TRP A 356 15.51 -0.27 16.37
N GLY A 357 16.57 -0.62 15.67
CA GLY A 357 17.94 -0.30 16.00
C GLY A 357 18.65 0.38 14.83
N ASN A 358 18.82 1.70 14.91
CA ASN A 358 19.65 2.49 14.03
C ASN A 358 20.15 3.66 14.86
N ALA A 359 21.31 3.50 15.53
CA ALA A 359 21.75 4.42 16.55
C ALA A 359 23.28 4.55 16.65
N THR A 360 23.70 5.68 17.17
CA THR A 360 25.07 5.99 17.59
C THR A 360 25.17 6.07 19.11
N GLY A 361 26.37 6.33 19.65
CA GLY A 361 26.65 6.37 21.09
C GLY A 361 27.20 5.06 21.65
N TYR A 362 27.77 5.09 22.83
CA TYR A 362 28.43 3.95 23.48
C TYR A 362 29.46 3.21 22.60
N GLY A 363 30.21 3.99 21.81
CA GLY A 363 31.22 3.47 20.89
C GLY A 363 30.74 3.27 19.45
N TYR A 364 29.46 3.42 19.17
CA TYR A 364 28.94 3.44 17.81
C TYR A 364 29.02 4.84 17.21
N THR A 365 29.49 4.96 15.97
CA THR A 365 29.61 6.18 15.19
C THR A 365 28.64 6.20 14.03
N LEU A 366 28.52 7.30 13.29
CA LEU A 366 27.65 7.34 12.09
C LEU A 366 28.08 6.33 11.02
N ASP A 367 29.39 6.09 10.88
CA ASP A 367 29.92 5.13 9.89
C ASP A 367 29.82 3.68 10.37
N ASN A 368 29.83 3.46 11.68
CA ASN A 368 29.73 2.14 12.31
C ASN A 368 28.64 2.17 13.38
N ARG A 369 27.42 2.45 12.97
CA ARG A 369 26.26 2.55 13.86
C ARG A 369 25.70 1.18 14.21
N PHE A 370 25.05 1.11 15.35
CA PHE A 370 24.26 -0.07 15.72
C PHE A 370 23.11 -0.21 14.75
N LYS A 371 22.94 -1.39 14.15
CA LYS A 371 21.86 -1.72 13.22
C LYS A 371 21.18 -3.02 13.63
N GLN A 372 19.85 -3.00 13.63
CA GLN A 372 19.06 -4.19 13.93
C GLN A 372 17.82 -4.24 13.04
N ILE A 373 17.61 -5.38 12.38
CA ILE A 373 16.46 -5.69 11.55
C ILE A 373 15.77 -6.95 12.05
N ALA A 374 14.46 -6.95 12.05
CA ALA A 374 13.65 -8.13 12.29
C ALA A 374 12.86 -8.47 11.03
N TYR A 375 13.01 -9.71 10.57
CA TYR A 375 12.28 -10.23 9.43
C TYR A 375 10.98 -10.89 9.87
N ILE A 376 9.91 -10.69 9.11
CA ILE A 376 8.63 -11.39 9.28
C ILE A 376 8.62 -12.53 8.26
N PRO A 377 8.89 -13.77 8.67
CA PRO A 377 8.95 -14.90 7.74
C PRO A 377 7.56 -15.22 7.19
N MET A 378 7.53 -15.59 5.93
CA MET A 378 6.33 -16.12 5.28
C MET A 378 6.17 -17.61 5.59
N ALA A 379 4.97 -18.12 5.38
CA ALA A 379 4.66 -19.53 5.62
C ALA A 379 5.46 -20.46 4.69
N ASP A 380 5.85 -21.60 5.24
CA ASP A 380 6.34 -22.74 4.49
C ASP A 380 5.26 -23.27 3.54
N THR A 381 5.49 -24.39 2.87
CA THR A 381 4.48 -25.02 2.02
C THR A 381 3.18 -25.24 2.80
N THR A 382 2.11 -24.66 2.32
CA THR A 382 0.76 -24.88 2.84
C THR A 382 -0.14 -25.48 1.75
N TRP A 383 -1.13 -26.24 2.16
CA TRP A 383 -2.10 -26.78 1.20
C TRP A 383 -3.50 -26.74 1.79
N MET A 384 -4.47 -26.62 0.90
CA MET A 384 -5.88 -26.62 1.19
C MET A 384 -6.61 -27.48 0.19
N THR A 385 -7.63 -28.21 0.64
CA THR A 385 -8.54 -28.94 -0.23
C THR A 385 -9.94 -28.38 -0.13
N HIS A 386 -10.68 -28.43 -1.21
CA HIS A 386 -12.08 -28.04 -1.23
C HIS A 386 -12.93 -29.01 -2.04
N LEU A 387 -14.18 -29.20 -1.60
CA LEU A 387 -15.19 -30.00 -2.28
C LEU A 387 -16.41 -29.11 -2.53
N THR A 388 -16.82 -29.00 -3.79
CA THR A 388 -18.01 -28.26 -4.20
C THR A 388 -19.06 -29.21 -4.80
N LEU A 389 -20.27 -29.14 -4.29
CA LEU A 389 -21.43 -29.87 -4.78
C LEU A 389 -22.44 -28.90 -5.39
N LYS A 390 -22.78 -29.04 -6.66
CA LYS A 390 -23.84 -28.26 -7.32
C LYS A 390 -25.08 -29.10 -7.46
N PHE A 391 -26.21 -28.60 -6.97
CA PHE A 391 -27.53 -29.25 -7.00
C PHE A 391 -28.42 -28.79 -8.15
#